data_5b8c50034e8e1ff2c0b832f4b5ff26ad
#
_entry.id   5b8c50034e8e1ff2c0b832f4b5ff26ad
#
_cell.length_a   1.000
_cell.length_b   1.000
_cell.length_c   1.000
_cell.angle_alpha   90.00
_cell.angle_beta   90.00
_cell.angle_gamma   90.00
#
_symmetry.space_group_name_H-M   'P 1'
#
loop_
_entity.id
_entity.type
_entity.pdbx_description
1 polymer ?
#
loop_
_entity_poly.entity_id
_entity_poly.type
_entity_poly.pdbx_seq_one_letter_code
_entity_poly.pdbx_strand_id
1 'polypeptide(L)'
;MLTIRKLSFLFLILSFTVTGFCQNPLPVAPVPTDSLELVTGATQVPATPQERAPVLELLERARQNGDLHAPGSAAFTLKASFSASGNVHYTGSGEMEETWLSPFNFRWSARLGNFELTRISSGNRVFDDKPVDFIPIRLHMLRDAIFWPINFNQAHTLIRTATAQWKGAEVTCILTSGGMADPTPTPGRRWIEREFCVDNKTGLLQVLSDAPGIYVLFDYSNPLQFHGRTLASKISIVEGGKTVLEAQISGIADADQNDTNLLTPTREMRSNSGPILSGTMRFPQNVSVAAGASVIQPVIVHAILDKNGRVLDAELVESSDAQLSQTALALVKQSSYGQAERGRPQREAFINVRFVSQ
;
A
#
# COMPACT_ATOMS: atom_id res chain seq x y z
N MET A 1 7.24 -74.23 37.11
CA MET A 1 8.49 -73.63 37.62
C MET A 1 9.06 -72.72 36.56
N LEU A 2 8.67 -71.41 36.57
CA LEU A 2 9.15 -70.44 35.60
C LEU A 2 9.89 -69.35 36.33
N THR A 3 11.17 -69.25 36.07
CA THR A 3 12.09 -68.30 36.69
C THR A 3 12.02 -66.94 35.96
N ILE A 4 11.57 -65.89 36.67
CA ILE A 4 11.51 -64.55 36.17
C ILE A 4 12.89 -63.88 36.35
N ARG A 5 13.56 -63.55 35.29
CA ARG A 5 14.80 -62.71 35.31
C ARG A 5 14.39 -61.24 35.34
N LYS A 6 14.81 -60.56 36.40
CA LYS A 6 14.71 -59.09 36.55
C LYS A 6 15.75 -58.45 35.64
N LEU A 7 15.31 -57.62 34.68
CA LEU A 7 16.17 -56.78 33.87
C LEU A 7 16.15 -55.36 34.48
N SER A 8 17.27 -54.97 35.06
CA SER A 8 17.47 -53.61 35.60
C SER A 8 17.81 -52.67 34.42
N PHE A 9 16.93 -51.75 34.12
CA PHE A 9 17.19 -50.66 33.18
C PHE A 9 17.89 -49.50 33.92
N LEU A 10 19.15 -49.29 33.58
CA LEU A 10 19.94 -48.14 34.04
C LEU A 10 19.59 -46.93 33.16
N PHE A 11 18.82 -45.97 33.69
CA PHE A 11 18.53 -44.69 33.04
C PHE A 11 19.75 -43.77 33.14
N LEU A 12 20.46 -43.60 32.02
CA LEU A 12 21.53 -42.62 31.90
C LEU A 12 20.91 -41.27 31.55
N ILE A 13 20.78 -40.37 32.55
CA ILE A 13 20.33 -38.98 32.34
C ILE A 13 21.50 -38.19 31.75
N LEU A 14 21.49 -37.99 30.43
CA LEU A 14 22.38 -37.04 29.77
C LEU A 14 21.83 -35.62 29.98
N SER A 15 22.47 -34.90 30.91
CA SER A 15 22.23 -33.46 31.10
C SER A 15 22.88 -32.70 29.94
N PHE A 16 22.06 -32.32 28.93
CA PHE A 16 22.51 -31.34 27.94
C PHE A 16 22.50 -29.94 28.58
N THR A 17 23.67 -29.45 28.95
CA THR A 17 23.86 -28.02 29.23
C THR A 17 23.78 -27.28 27.89
N VAL A 18 22.62 -26.67 27.62
CA VAL A 18 22.47 -25.70 26.54
C VAL A 18 23.27 -24.47 26.95
N THR A 19 24.49 -24.36 26.47
CA THR A 19 25.24 -23.10 26.50
C THR A 19 24.51 -22.14 25.59
N GLY A 20 23.69 -21.26 26.17
CA GLY A 20 23.08 -20.16 25.48
C GLY A 20 24.18 -19.28 24.86
N PHE A 21 24.33 -19.36 23.55
CA PHE A 21 25.02 -18.34 22.81
C PHE A 21 24.22 -17.04 22.98
N CYS A 22 24.72 -16.16 23.88
CA CYS A 22 24.38 -14.74 23.82
C CYS A 22 24.90 -14.24 22.47
N GLN A 23 24.06 -14.34 21.43
CA GLN A 23 24.30 -13.59 20.21
C GLN A 23 24.16 -12.12 20.60
N ASN A 24 25.27 -11.37 20.53
CA ASN A 24 25.18 -9.91 20.59
C ASN A 24 24.14 -9.47 19.57
N PRO A 25 23.16 -8.64 19.95
CA PRO A 25 22.19 -8.14 19.01
C PRO A 25 22.96 -7.45 17.87
N LEU A 26 22.68 -7.88 16.64
CA LEU A 26 23.24 -7.21 15.47
C LEU A 26 22.92 -5.72 15.56
N PRO A 27 23.86 -4.83 15.22
CA PRO A 27 23.60 -3.41 15.27
C PRO A 27 22.36 -3.11 14.40
N VAL A 28 21.37 -2.48 15.01
CA VAL A 28 20.13 -2.07 14.33
C VAL A 28 20.51 -1.02 13.30
N ALA A 29 20.16 -1.24 12.04
CA ALA A 29 20.30 -0.21 11.04
C ALA A 29 19.49 1.02 11.49
N PRO A 30 20.06 2.22 11.46
CA PRO A 30 19.32 3.42 11.85
C PRO A 30 18.07 3.53 10.98
N VAL A 31 16.93 3.75 11.63
CA VAL A 31 15.69 4.11 10.92
C VAL A 31 15.97 5.41 10.16
N PRO A 32 15.64 5.51 8.86
CA PRO A 32 15.85 6.74 8.11
C PRO A 32 15.21 7.91 8.85
N THR A 33 16.02 8.92 9.19
CA THR A 33 15.56 10.12 9.91
C THR A 33 14.76 11.08 9.03
N ASP A 34 14.76 10.87 7.72
CA ASP A 34 14.02 11.67 6.74
C ASP A 34 12.60 11.10 6.54
N SER A 35 11.83 11.08 7.62
CA SER A 35 10.43 10.71 7.51
C SER A 35 9.66 11.85 6.83
N LEU A 36 8.86 11.51 5.82
CA LEU A 36 7.90 12.42 5.20
C LEU A 36 6.64 12.61 6.07
N GLU A 37 6.71 12.23 7.35
CA GLU A 37 5.59 12.35 8.27
C GLU A 37 5.30 13.84 8.56
N LEU A 38 4.19 14.32 8.03
CA LEU A 38 3.78 15.72 8.19
C LEU A 38 3.05 15.97 9.51
N VAL A 39 2.40 14.95 10.06
CA VAL A 39 1.61 15.07 11.28
C VAL A 39 2.42 14.59 12.48
N THR A 40 3.24 15.49 13.02
CA THR A 40 4.09 15.22 14.20
C THR A 40 3.56 15.86 15.49
N GLY A 41 2.67 16.84 15.36
CA GLY A 41 2.15 17.66 16.46
C GLY A 41 0.72 17.32 16.87
N ALA A 42 0.07 18.30 17.50
CA ALA A 42 -1.30 18.18 17.97
C ALA A 42 -2.28 17.92 16.82
N THR A 43 -3.23 17.03 17.07
CA THR A 43 -4.31 16.72 16.14
C THR A 43 -5.65 17.13 16.75
N GLN A 44 -6.63 17.37 15.88
CA GLN A 44 -8.01 17.68 16.25
C GLN A 44 -8.93 16.55 15.84
N VAL A 45 -9.97 16.32 16.63
CA VAL A 45 -11.04 15.36 16.32
C VAL A 45 -12.31 16.16 16.06
N PRO A 46 -12.75 16.28 14.79
CA PRO A 46 -14.04 16.89 14.48
C PRO A 46 -15.16 15.96 14.99
N ALA A 47 -15.70 16.26 16.17
CA ALA A 47 -16.64 15.40 16.88
C ALA A 47 -18.08 15.57 16.39
N THR A 48 -18.45 16.81 16.03
CA THR A 48 -19.82 17.15 15.59
C THR A 48 -19.95 17.10 14.06
N PRO A 49 -21.16 16.89 13.51
CA PRO A 49 -21.39 16.98 12.08
C PRO A 49 -20.96 18.34 11.48
N GLN A 50 -21.12 19.44 12.23
CA GLN A 50 -20.73 20.78 11.80
C GLN A 50 -19.22 20.92 11.66
N GLU A 51 -18.44 20.33 12.58
CA GLU A 51 -16.97 20.33 12.52
C GLU A 51 -16.46 19.39 11.42
N ARG A 52 -17.17 18.29 11.14
CA ARG A 52 -16.80 17.33 10.10
C ARG A 52 -17.07 17.85 8.70
N ALA A 53 -18.12 18.64 8.51
CA ALA A 53 -18.55 19.07 7.19
C ALA A 53 -17.44 19.74 6.36
N PRO A 54 -16.69 20.76 6.86
CA PRO A 54 -15.62 21.39 6.07
C PRO A 54 -14.47 20.45 5.75
N VAL A 55 -14.16 19.50 6.64
CA VAL A 55 -13.12 18.48 6.40
C VAL A 55 -13.52 17.52 5.29
N LEU A 56 -14.77 17.06 5.32
CA LEU A 56 -15.32 16.18 4.29
C LEU A 56 -15.44 16.89 2.95
N GLU A 57 -15.83 18.17 2.95
CA GLU A 57 -15.89 19.00 1.73
C GLU A 57 -14.49 19.17 1.11
N LEU A 58 -13.46 19.43 1.92
CA LEU A 58 -12.09 19.53 1.43
C LEU A 58 -11.64 18.22 0.78
N LEU A 59 -11.91 17.10 1.44
CA LEU A 59 -11.55 15.78 0.92
C LEU A 59 -12.35 15.42 -0.34
N GLU A 60 -13.63 15.83 -0.42
CA GLU A 60 -14.45 15.65 -1.61
C GLU A 60 -13.95 16.49 -2.79
N ARG A 61 -13.50 17.74 -2.56
CA ARG A 61 -12.86 18.54 -3.60
C ARG A 61 -11.60 17.87 -4.14
N ALA A 62 -10.76 17.34 -3.24
CA ALA A 62 -9.57 16.60 -3.64
C ALA A 62 -9.93 15.34 -4.44
N ARG A 63 -10.98 14.62 -4.04
CA ARG A 63 -11.50 13.45 -4.75
C ARG A 63 -12.02 13.83 -6.16
N GLN A 64 -12.78 14.90 -6.28
CA GLN A 64 -13.29 15.38 -7.57
C GLN A 64 -12.17 15.74 -8.54
N ASN A 65 -11.06 16.25 -8.06
CA ASN A 65 -9.89 16.52 -8.89
C ASN A 65 -9.16 15.24 -9.31
N GLY A 66 -8.92 14.30 -8.38
CA GLY A 66 -8.02 13.17 -8.59
C GLY A 66 -8.69 11.86 -9.01
N ASP A 67 -9.99 11.67 -8.73
CA ASP A 67 -10.68 10.42 -9.01
C ASP A 67 -11.22 10.38 -10.46
N LEU A 68 -10.39 9.89 -11.37
CA LEU A 68 -10.75 9.74 -12.77
C LEU A 68 -11.77 8.63 -13.04
N HIS A 69 -11.88 7.66 -12.13
CA HIS A 69 -12.83 6.54 -12.23
C HIS A 69 -14.16 6.81 -11.52
N ALA A 70 -14.38 8.03 -11.01
CA ALA A 70 -15.64 8.36 -10.37
C ALA A 70 -16.84 8.14 -11.30
N PRO A 71 -17.99 7.73 -10.78
CA PRO A 71 -19.22 7.64 -11.57
C PRO A 71 -19.53 8.96 -12.27
N GLY A 72 -19.81 8.91 -13.57
CA GLY A 72 -20.08 10.09 -14.39
C GLY A 72 -18.84 10.83 -14.90
N SER A 73 -17.63 10.32 -14.66
CA SER A 73 -16.42 10.85 -15.30
C SER A 73 -16.48 10.69 -16.82
N ALA A 74 -15.88 11.65 -17.54
CA ALA A 74 -15.71 11.55 -18.98
C ALA A 74 -14.79 10.37 -19.33
N ALA A 75 -15.05 9.72 -20.46
CA ALA A 75 -14.17 8.68 -20.99
C ALA A 75 -12.82 9.28 -21.40
N PHE A 76 -11.72 8.58 -21.09
CA PHE A 76 -10.38 9.10 -21.33
C PHE A 76 -9.42 8.03 -21.83
N THR A 77 -8.32 8.49 -22.43
CA THR A 77 -7.07 7.75 -22.59
C THR A 77 -5.96 8.51 -21.86
N LEU A 78 -5.32 7.83 -20.91
CA LEU A 78 -4.20 8.38 -20.14
C LEU A 78 -2.94 7.56 -20.38
N LYS A 79 -1.80 8.25 -20.51
CA LYS A 79 -0.48 7.66 -20.69
C LYS A 79 0.47 8.13 -19.61
N ALA A 80 1.24 7.23 -19.07
CA ALA A 80 2.30 7.52 -18.12
C ALA A 80 3.56 6.71 -18.42
N SER A 81 4.70 7.34 -18.25
CA SER A 81 6.01 6.69 -18.19
C SER A 81 6.51 6.73 -16.75
N PHE A 82 7.25 5.74 -16.32
CA PHE A 82 7.76 5.69 -14.95
C PHE A 82 9.04 4.88 -14.84
N SER A 83 9.73 5.04 -13.72
CA SER A 83 10.81 4.16 -13.28
C SER A 83 10.47 3.59 -11.91
N ALA A 84 10.74 2.31 -11.71
CA ALA A 84 10.51 1.62 -10.45
C ALA A 84 11.79 0.94 -9.96
N SER A 85 12.00 0.98 -8.65
CA SER A 85 13.17 0.43 -7.97
C SER A 85 12.79 -0.20 -6.63
N GLY A 86 13.81 -0.62 -5.87
CA GLY A 86 13.63 -1.23 -4.56
C GLY A 86 13.59 -2.75 -4.62
N ASN A 87 13.29 -3.36 -3.48
CA ASN A 87 13.24 -4.81 -3.33
C ASN A 87 11.87 -5.36 -3.77
N VAL A 88 11.70 -5.58 -5.07
CA VAL A 88 10.46 -6.05 -5.71
C VAL A 88 10.80 -7.01 -6.87
N HIS A 89 9.81 -7.77 -7.34
CA HIS A 89 10.01 -8.71 -8.45
C HIS A 89 10.35 -8.04 -9.79
N TYR A 90 9.82 -6.83 -10.00
CA TYR A 90 9.99 -6.11 -11.28
C TYR A 90 10.43 -4.68 -11.02
N THR A 91 11.54 -4.30 -11.64
CA THR A 91 12.15 -2.96 -11.56
C THR A 91 12.53 -2.45 -12.95
N GLY A 92 12.92 -1.19 -13.01
CA GLY A 92 13.39 -0.53 -14.23
C GLY A 92 12.38 0.44 -14.81
N SER A 93 12.55 0.79 -16.08
CA SER A 93 11.64 1.67 -16.79
C SER A 93 10.34 0.97 -17.13
N GLY A 94 9.24 1.71 -17.07
CA GLY A 94 7.92 1.23 -17.39
C GLY A 94 7.07 2.27 -18.11
N GLU A 95 6.01 1.78 -18.70
CA GLU A 95 4.97 2.57 -19.35
C GLU A 95 3.61 2.01 -19.00
N MET A 96 2.63 2.87 -18.90
CA MET A 96 1.24 2.49 -18.66
C MET A 96 0.33 3.34 -19.53
N GLU A 97 -0.65 2.70 -20.13
CA GLU A 97 -1.74 3.36 -20.85
C GLU A 97 -3.07 2.76 -20.37
N GLU A 98 -4.02 3.61 -20.04
CA GLU A 98 -5.39 3.17 -19.78
C GLU A 98 -6.36 3.99 -20.62
N THR A 99 -7.18 3.28 -21.40
CA THR A 99 -8.38 3.86 -22.02
C THR A 99 -9.57 3.37 -21.24
N TRP A 100 -10.26 4.30 -20.59
CA TRP A 100 -11.39 4.02 -19.70
C TRP A 100 -12.67 4.65 -20.27
N LEU A 101 -13.70 3.84 -20.42
CA LEU A 101 -15.02 4.28 -20.84
C LEU A 101 -16.04 4.23 -19.69
N SER A 102 -15.88 3.27 -18.78
CA SER A 102 -16.73 3.10 -17.60
C SER A 102 -16.07 2.08 -16.64
N PRO A 103 -16.59 1.89 -15.41
CA PRO A 103 -16.00 0.96 -14.43
C PRO A 103 -15.81 -0.47 -14.93
N PHE A 104 -16.59 -0.92 -15.90
CA PHE A 104 -16.54 -2.27 -16.46
C PHE A 104 -16.04 -2.31 -17.91
N ASN A 105 -15.71 -1.16 -18.49
CA ASN A 105 -15.31 -1.05 -19.88
C ASN A 105 -14.04 -0.22 -19.97
N PHE A 106 -12.91 -0.90 -20.02
CA PHE A 106 -11.59 -0.26 -20.12
C PHE A 106 -10.59 -1.18 -20.82
N ARG A 107 -9.57 -0.57 -21.40
CA ARG A 107 -8.35 -1.24 -21.85
C ARG A 107 -7.17 -0.68 -21.06
N TRP A 108 -6.42 -1.56 -20.45
CA TRP A 108 -5.21 -1.22 -19.70
C TRP A 108 -4.03 -1.99 -20.26
N SER A 109 -2.95 -1.28 -20.55
CA SER A 109 -1.68 -1.86 -20.99
C SER A 109 -0.57 -1.33 -20.10
N ALA A 110 0.33 -2.20 -19.65
CA ALA A 110 1.48 -1.81 -18.84
C ALA A 110 2.69 -2.66 -19.15
N ARG A 111 3.86 -2.01 -19.04
CA ARG A 111 5.18 -2.64 -19.12
C ARG A 111 6.01 -2.15 -17.94
N LEU A 112 6.78 -3.05 -17.30
CA LEU A 112 7.77 -2.73 -16.27
C LEU A 112 8.90 -3.76 -16.33
N GLY A 113 10.06 -3.34 -16.78
CA GLY A 113 11.16 -4.27 -17.06
C GLY A 113 10.72 -5.34 -18.06
N ASN A 114 10.75 -6.61 -17.65
CA ASN A 114 10.29 -7.75 -18.45
C ASN A 114 8.83 -8.15 -18.18
N PHE A 115 8.13 -7.46 -17.30
CA PHE A 115 6.67 -7.59 -17.16
C PHE A 115 5.97 -6.80 -18.26
N GLU A 116 4.95 -7.41 -18.84
CA GLU A 116 4.09 -6.76 -19.82
C GLU A 116 2.71 -7.43 -19.80
N LEU A 117 1.66 -6.63 -19.88
CA LEU A 117 0.28 -7.11 -19.93
C LEU A 117 -0.62 -6.11 -20.64
N THR A 118 -1.47 -6.62 -21.52
CA THR A 118 -2.65 -5.88 -21.99
C THR A 118 -3.91 -6.59 -21.52
N ARG A 119 -4.76 -5.83 -20.82
CA ARG A 119 -6.05 -6.29 -20.29
C ARG A 119 -7.19 -5.47 -20.90
N ILE A 120 -8.24 -6.16 -21.32
CA ILE A 120 -9.52 -5.56 -21.73
C ILE A 120 -10.58 -6.04 -20.76
N SER A 121 -11.30 -5.08 -20.18
CA SER A 121 -12.55 -5.31 -19.46
C SER A 121 -13.70 -4.88 -20.35
N SER A 122 -14.63 -5.77 -20.62
CA SER A 122 -15.82 -5.52 -21.46
C SER A 122 -17.04 -6.12 -20.78
N GLY A 123 -17.81 -5.27 -20.11
CA GLY A 123 -18.91 -5.70 -19.24
C GLY A 123 -18.40 -6.56 -18.08
N ASN A 124 -18.89 -7.79 -18.00
CA ASN A 124 -18.50 -8.77 -16.96
C ASN A 124 -17.35 -9.69 -17.38
N ARG A 125 -16.73 -9.45 -18.51
CA ARG A 125 -15.64 -10.28 -19.03
C ARG A 125 -14.34 -9.53 -18.99
N VAL A 126 -13.29 -10.22 -18.57
CA VAL A 126 -11.91 -9.72 -18.59
C VAL A 126 -11.10 -10.62 -19.52
N PHE A 127 -10.29 -9.99 -20.35
CA PHE A 127 -9.43 -10.68 -21.32
C PHE A 127 -8.00 -10.17 -21.15
N ASP A 128 -7.06 -11.10 -21.07
CA ASP A 128 -5.63 -10.82 -21.00
C ASP A 128 -4.93 -11.35 -22.25
N ASP A 129 -3.93 -10.62 -22.75
CA ASP A 129 -3.13 -11.03 -23.93
C ASP A 129 -2.20 -12.19 -23.60
N LYS A 130 -1.84 -12.34 -22.33
CA LYS A 130 -1.04 -13.46 -21.83
C LYS A 130 -1.37 -13.78 -20.37
N PRO A 131 -1.15 -15.03 -19.93
CA PRO A 131 -1.33 -15.37 -18.54
C PRO A 131 -0.27 -14.68 -17.67
N VAL A 132 -0.71 -14.06 -16.58
CA VAL A 132 0.17 -13.53 -15.53
C VAL A 132 -0.29 -14.02 -14.17
N ASP A 133 0.67 -14.37 -13.33
CA ASP A 133 0.38 -14.85 -11.98
C ASP A 133 -0.08 -13.71 -11.04
N PHE A 134 0.50 -12.53 -11.21
CA PHE A 134 0.22 -11.36 -10.38
C PHE A 134 0.55 -10.07 -11.14
N ILE A 135 0.02 -8.97 -10.65
CA ILE A 135 0.39 -7.63 -11.11
C ILE A 135 1.47 -7.08 -10.16
N PRO A 136 2.60 -6.55 -10.66
CA PRO A 136 3.63 -5.94 -9.82
C PRO A 136 3.08 -4.86 -8.90
N ILE A 137 3.51 -4.86 -7.63
CA ILE A 137 3.00 -3.93 -6.62
C ILE A 137 3.21 -2.46 -7.03
N ARG A 138 4.29 -2.15 -7.72
CA ARG A 138 4.58 -0.80 -8.23
C ARG A 138 3.51 -0.33 -9.23
N LEU A 139 3.02 -1.22 -10.08
CA LEU A 139 1.93 -0.92 -11.02
C LEU A 139 0.60 -0.74 -10.29
N HIS A 140 0.32 -1.54 -9.27
CA HIS A 140 -0.86 -1.32 -8.42
C HIS A 140 -0.83 0.05 -7.75
N MET A 141 0.28 0.38 -7.07
CA MET A 141 0.41 1.64 -6.35
C MET A 141 0.30 2.84 -7.28
N LEU A 142 0.95 2.77 -8.46
CA LEU A 142 0.87 3.84 -9.46
C LEU A 142 -0.55 4.00 -9.99
N ARG A 143 -1.20 2.90 -10.34
CA ARG A 143 -2.57 2.93 -10.87
C ARG A 143 -3.56 3.50 -9.86
N ASP A 144 -3.47 3.06 -8.61
CA ASP A 144 -4.33 3.56 -7.53
C ASP A 144 -4.07 5.06 -7.27
N ALA A 145 -2.81 5.49 -7.29
CA ALA A 145 -2.44 6.90 -7.14
C ALA A 145 -2.97 7.80 -8.27
N ILE A 146 -3.02 7.30 -9.50
CA ILE A 146 -3.52 8.07 -10.65
C ILE A 146 -5.05 8.12 -10.66
N PHE A 147 -5.72 6.99 -10.45
CA PHE A 147 -7.15 6.86 -10.76
C PHE A 147 -8.05 6.86 -9.53
N TRP A 148 -7.48 6.55 -8.34
CA TRP A 148 -8.27 6.33 -7.13
C TRP A 148 -7.58 6.73 -5.84
N PRO A 149 -6.90 7.87 -5.81
CA PRO A 149 -6.07 8.22 -4.66
C PRO A 149 -6.87 8.35 -3.35
N ILE A 150 -8.14 8.75 -3.44
CA ILE A 150 -8.98 8.95 -2.25
C ILE A 150 -10.10 7.91 -2.23
N ASN A 151 -9.82 6.81 -1.54
CA ASN A 151 -10.77 5.72 -1.35
C ASN A 151 -10.97 5.45 0.15
N PHE A 152 -12.09 5.88 0.71
CA PHE A 152 -12.48 5.58 2.10
C PHE A 152 -14.01 5.60 2.26
N ASN A 153 -14.49 4.84 3.26
CA ASN A 153 -15.92 4.81 3.58
C ASN A 153 -16.22 5.84 4.67
N GLN A 154 -16.91 6.92 4.31
CA GLN A 154 -17.23 8.02 5.23
C GLN A 154 -18.07 7.58 6.45
N ALA A 155 -18.95 6.60 6.29
CA ALA A 155 -19.94 6.23 7.31
C ALA A 155 -19.32 5.54 8.54
N HIS A 156 -18.18 4.88 8.37
CA HIS A 156 -17.53 4.06 9.42
C HIS A 156 -16.10 4.50 9.71
N THR A 157 -15.76 5.75 9.37
CA THR A 157 -14.39 6.25 9.48
C THR A 157 -14.28 7.29 10.58
N LEU A 158 -13.37 7.06 11.53
CA LEU A 158 -12.90 8.10 12.42
C LEU A 158 -12.02 9.05 11.64
N ILE A 159 -12.22 10.35 11.84
CA ILE A 159 -11.43 11.40 11.22
C ILE A 159 -10.71 12.17 12.31
N ARG A 160 -9.42 12.40 12.11
CA ARG A 160 -8.61 13.39 12.84
C ARG A 160 -7.97 14.33 11.83
N THR A 161 -7.62 15.53 12.23
CA THR A 161 -7.00 16.52 11.34
C THR A 161 -5.80 17.17 12.00
N ALA A 162 -4.86 17.60 11.17
CA ALA A 162 -3.77 18.46 11.56
C ALA A 162 -3.46 19.45 10.42
N THR A 163 -2.95 20.63 10.78
CA THR A 163 -2.42 21.57 9.79
C THR A 163 -0.91 21.38 9.69
N ALA A 164 -0.40 21.35 8.48
CA ALA A 164 1.03 21.20 8.20
C ALA A 164 1.46 22.14 7.07
N GLN A 165 2.77 22.23 6.83
CA GLN A 165 3.36 22.94 5.69
C GLN A 165 3.96 21.94 4.71
N TRP A 166 3.61 22.06 3.45
CA TRP A 166 4.17 21.25 2.38
C TRP A 166 4.63 22.11 1.22
N LYS A 167 5.94 22.08 0.92
CA LYS A 167 6.54 22.90 -0.18
C LYS A 167 6.12 24.37 -0.17
N GLY A 168 5.96 24.96 1.03
CA GLY A 168 5.58 26.37 1.22
C GLY A 168 4.06 26.64 1.15
N ALA A 169 3.23 25.63 0.96
CA ALA A 169 1.77 25.75 1.04
C ALA A 169 1.25 25.17 2.36
N GLU A 170 0.20 25.79 2.89
CA GLU A 170 -0.53 25.24 4.04
C GLU A 170 -1.44 24.11 3.57
N VAL A 171 -1.31 22.94 4.19
CA VAL A 171 -2.14 21.76 3.92
C VAL A 171 -2.90 21.34 5.17
N THR A 172 -4.09 20.84 4.99
CA THR A 172 -4.82 20.10 6.02
C THR A 172 -4.60 18.60 5.79
N CYS A 173 -3.92 17.95 6.72
CA CYS A 173 -3.75 16.50 6.72
C CYS A 173 -4.94 15.87 7.43
N ILE A 174 -5.67 15.03 6.70
CA ILE A 174 -6.87 14.34 7.15
C ILE A 174 -6.48 12.89 7.40
N LEU A 175 -6.52 12.50 8.67
CA LEU A 175 -6.18 11.16 9.13
C LEU A 175 -7.45 10.33 9.25
N THR A 176 -7.48 9.17 8.62
CA THR A 176 -8.66 8.31 8.59
C THR A 176 -8.34 6.91 9.10
N SER A 177 -9.18 6.37 9.97
CA SER A 177 -9.08 4.98 10.42
C SER A 177 -10.46 4.33 10.46
N GLY A 178 -10.50 3.04 10.13
CA GLY A 178 -11.72 2.23 10.30
C GLY A 178 -11.83 1.65 11.70
N GLY A 179 -13.06 1.30 12.10
CA GLY A 179 -13.34 0.60 13.35
C GLY A 179 -13.56 1.52 14.56
N MET A 180 -13.56 0.92 15.74
CA MET A 180 -13.72 1.62 17.03
C MET A 180 -12.37 2.21 17.46
N ALA A 181 -11.87 3.19 16.72
CA ALA A 181 -10.69 3.91 17.16
C ALA A 181 -11.06 4.84 18.31
N ASP A 182 -10.20 4.94 19.31
CA ASP A 182 -10.32 5.87 20.42
C ASP A 182 -10.40 7.31 19.85
N PRO A 183 -11.46 8.09 20.14
CA PRO A 183 -11.60 9.45 19.66
C PRO A 183 -10.66 10.43 20.36
N THR A 184 -9.80 9.98 21.28
CA THR A 184 -8.93 10.87 22.05
C THR A 184 -7.92 11.59 21.12
N PRO A 185 -7.80 12.92 21.19
CA PRO A 185 -6.75 13.64 20.51
C PRO A 185 -5.38 13.18 21.03
N THR A 186 -4.54 12.67 20.14
CA THR A 186 -3.14 12.31 20.45
C THR A 186 -2.22 13.08 19.52
N PRO A 187 -1.04 13.51 19.99
CA PRO A 187 -0.03 14.05 19.09
C PRO A 187 0.34 13.04 18.00
N GLY A 188 0.61 13.54 16.83
CA GLY A 188 1.07 12.74 15.72
C GLY A 188 0.00 11.84 15.08
N ARG A 189 0.43 11.12 14.06
CA ARG A 189 -0.35 10.13 13.33
C ARG A 189 -0.32 8.78 14.04
N ARG A 190 -1.44 8.06 14.03
CA ARG A 190 -1.50 6.68 14.49
C ARG A 190 -1.12 5.71 13.37
N TRP A 191 -0.53 4.58 13.71
CA TRP A 191 -0.07 3.57 12.75
C TRP A 191 -1.16 2.95 11.89
N ILE A 192 -2.40 2.99 12.34
CA ILE A 192 -3.55 2.45 11.61
C ILE A 192 -4.22 3.47 10.69
N GLU A 193 -3.79 4.72 10.73
CA GLU A 193 -4.42 5.82 10.00
C GLU A 193 -3.83 5.93 8.59
N ARG A 194 -4.70 6.14 7.62
CA ARG A 194 -4.35 6.68 6.32
C ARG A 194 -4.32 8.20 6.42
N GLU A 195 -3.47 8.81 5.65
CA GLU A 195 -3.28 10.26 5.66
C GLU A 195 -3.51 10.83 4.26
N PHE A 196 -4.29 11.90 4.21
CA PHE A 196 -4.54 12.69 3.00
C PHE A 196 -4.23 14.15 3.31
N CYS A 197 -3.10 14.67 2.82
CA CYS A 197 -2.77 16.07 3.00
C CYS A 197 -3.20 16.87 1.77
N VAL A 198 -4.18 17.74 1.95
CA VAL A 198 -4.84 18.52 0.88
C VAL A 198 -4.47 19.98 1.04
N ASP A 199 -4.08 20.63 -0.04
CA ASP A 199 -3.83 22.07 -0.09
C ASP A 199 -5.13 22.84 0.17
N ASN A 200 -5.12 23.70 1.18
CA ASN A 200 -6.32 24.41 1.64
C ASN A 200 -6.87 25.37 0.58
N LYS A 201 -6.01 25.95 -0.23
CA LYS A 201 -6.36 26.95 -1.23
C LYS A 201 -6.89 26.30 -2.51
N THR A 202 -6.22 25.30 -3.00
CA THR A 202 -6.51 24.69 -4.30
C THR A 202 -7.43 23.45 -4.20
N GLY A 203 -7.49 22.81 -3.04
CA GLY A 203 -8.18 21.54 -2.85
C GLY A 203 -7.47 20.36 -3.52
N LEU A 204 -6.19 20.48 -3.88
CA LEU A 204 -5.43 19.42 -4.52
C LEU A 204 -4.76 18.52 -3.47
N LEU A 205 -4.82 17.22 -3.67
CA LEU A 205 -4.15 16.23 -2.85
C LEU A 205 -2.62 16.31 -3.07
N GLN A 206 -1.88 16.67 -2.04
CA GLN A 206 -0.42 16.81 -2.11
C GLN A 206 0.32 15.55 -1.68
N VAL A 207 -0.17 14.93 -0.61
CA VAL A 207 0.42 13.72 -0.04
C VAL A 207 -0.69 12.73 0.30
N LEU A 208 -0.49 11.50 -0.10
CA LEU A 208 -1.28 10.35 0.35
C LEU A 208 -0.32 9.41 1.07
N SER A 209 -0.69 8.96 2.25
CA SER A 209 0.04 7.90 2.92
C SER A 209 -0.91 6.85 3.46
N ASP A 210 -0.72 5.66 2.99
CA ASP A 210 -1.50 4.52 3.44
C ASP A 210 -1.06 3.99 4.80
N ALA A 211 0.20 4.17 5.16
CA ALA A 211 0.78 3.83 6.44
C ALA A 211 2.06 4.65 6.65
N PRO A 212 2.52 4.90 7.89
CA PRO A 212 3.81 5.51 8.13
C PRO A 212 4.92 4.83 7.31
N GLY A 213 5.83 5.62 6.73
CA GLY A 213 6.90 5.14 5.87
C GLY A 213 6.50 4.83 4.41
N ILE A 214 5.21 4.91 4.04
CA ILE A 214 4.74 4.70 2.67
C ILE A 214 3.98 5.93 2.21
N TYR A 215 4.55 6.69 1.30
CA TYR A 215 4.00 7.98 0.84
C TYR A 215 3.88 8.03 -0.68
N VAL A 216 2.79 8.62 -1.15
CA VAL A 216 2.58 9.02 -2.54
C VAL A 216 2.56 10.53 -2.59
N LEU A 217 3.46 11.12 -3.36
CA LEU A 217 3.65 12.56 -3.50
C LEU A 217 3.16 13.01 -4.87
N PHE A 218 2.35 14.04 -4.89
CA PHE A 218 1.77 14.59 -6.10
C PHE A 218 2.44 15.93 -6.45
N ASP A 219 2.88 16.08 -7.71
CA ASP A 219 3.51 17.30 -8.20
C ASP A 219 2.63 17.96 -9.27
N TYR A 220 2.19 19.17 -8.93
CA TYR A 220 1.34 20.01 -9.76
C TYR A 220 2.11 21.21 -10.36
N SER A 221 3.43 21.14 -10.48
CA SER A 221 4.22 22.23 -11.08
C SER A 221 3.83 22.52 -12.53
N ASN A 222 3.43 21.48 -13.29
CA ASN A 222 2.87 21.57 -14.63
C ASN A 222 1.60 20.70 -14.72
N PRO A 223 0.50 21.10 -14.09
CA PRO A 223 -0.67 20.26 -13.95
C PRO A 223 -1.36 20.01 -15.29
N LEU A 224 -1.92 18.82 -15.43
CA LEU A 224 -2.76 18.49 -16.57
C LEU A 224 -4.21 18.86 -16.26
N GLN A 225 -4.91 19.38 -17.27
CA GLN A 225 -6.33 19.72 -17.16
C GLN A 225 -7.17 18.76 -17.99
N PHE A 226 -8.21 18.21 -17.38
CA PHE A 226 -9.13 17.31 -18.06
C PHE A 226 -10.56 17.46 -17.51
N HIS A 227 -11.48 17.97 -18.31
CA HIS A 227 -12.89 18.17 -17.95
C HIS A 227 -13.09 18.84 -16.57
N GLY A 228 -12.37 19.94 -16.32
CA GLY A 228 -12.43 20.68 -15.06
C GLY A 228 -11.65 20.06 -13.89
N ARG A 229 -11.00 18.92 -14.10
CA ARG A 229 -10.10 18.28 -13.12
C ARG A 229 -8.66 18.76 -13.31
N THR A 230 -7.95 18.88 -12.20
CA THR A 230 -6.53 19.23 -12.18
C THR A 230 -5.74 18.02 -11.70
N LEU A 231 -4.93 17.43 -12.58
CA LEU A 231 -4.15 16.24 -12.29
C LEU A 231 -2.68 16.59 -12.08
N ALA A 232 -2.03 15.88 -11.17
CA ALA A 232 -0.58 15.94 -11.02
C ALA A 232 0.09 15.43 -12.30
N SER A 233 1.10 16.16 -12.79
CA SER A 233 1.90 15.68 -13.92
C SER A 233 2.97 14.66 -13.50
N LYS A 234 3.39 14.69 -12.22
CA LYS A 234 4.35 13.74 -11.66
C LYS A 234 3.83 13.13 -10.37
N ILE A 235 4.14 11.85 -10.18
CA ILE A 235 3.82 11.11 -8.96
C ILE A 235 5.09 10.40 -8.51
N SER A 236 5.44 10.55 -7.23
CA SER A 236 6.55 9.81 -6.62
C SER A 236 6.02 8.93 -5.50
N ILE A 237 6.50 7.71 -5.40
CA ILE A 237 6.21 6.79 -4.30
C ILE A 237 7.48 6.59 -3.49
N VAL A 238 7.37 6.80 -2.18
CA VAL A 238 8.48 6.71 -1.23
C VAL A 238 8.18 5.61 -0.22
N GLU A 239 9.14 4.74 0.03
CA GLU A 239 9.10 3.69 1.03
C GLU A 239 10.36 3.76 1.90
N GLY A 240 10.21 3.85 3.22
CA GLY A 240 11.33 3.92 4.15
C GLY A 240 12.31 5.06 3.82
N GLY A 241 11.80 6.23 3.41
CA GLY A 241 12.62 7.38 3.01
C GLY A 241 13.27 7.29 1.63
N LYS A 242 13.06 6.18 0.87
CA LYS A 242 13.63 5.98 -0.47
C LYS A 242 12.55 6.14 -1.52
N THR A 243 12.81 6.93 -2.56
CA THR A 243 11.94 6.97 -3.74
C THR A 243 12.06 5.65 -4.51
N VAL A 244 10.95 4.92 -4.55
CA VAL A 244 10.86 3.59 -5.17
C VAL A 244 10.10 3.58 -6.48
N LEU A 245 9.40 4.67 -6.79
CA LEU A 245 8.76 4.89 -8.09
C LEU A 245 8.70 6.39 -8.38
N GLU A 246 9.02 6.75 -9.61
CA GLU A 246 8.79 8.09 -10.18
C GLU A 246 8.03 7.94 -11.48
N ALA A 247 6.90 8.62 -11.60
CA ALA A 247 6.06 8.59 -12.78
C ALA A 247 5.82 9.99 -13.34
N GLN A 248 5.78 10.08 -14.66
CA GLN A 248 5.37 11.25 -15.42
C GLN A 248 4.12 10.89 -16.21
N ILE A 249 3.01 11.59 -15.96
CA ILE A 249 1.82 11.49 -16.79
C ILE A 249 2.09 12.34 -18.04
N SER A 250 2.23 11.67 -19.18
CA SER A 250 2.60 12.31 -20.44
C SER A 250 1.41 12.93 -21.18
N GLY A 251 0.19 12.51 -20.85
CA GLY A 251 -1.01 13.07 -21.42
C GLY A 251 -2.28 12.38 -20.97
N ILE A 252 -3.38 13.13 -21.07
CA ILE A 252 -4.74 12.65 -20.94
C ILE A 252 -5.59 13.31 -22.02
N ALA A 253 -6.45 12.55 -22.68
CA ALA A 253 -7.35 13.03 -23.73
C ALA A 253 -8.69 12.27 -23.68
N ASP A 254 -9.70 12.81 -24.33
CA ASP A 254 -10.96 12.10 -24.52
C ASP A 254 -10.76 10.79 -25.27
N ALA A 255 -11.38 9.73 -24.77
CA ALA A 255 -11.44 8.46 -25.49
C ALA A 255 -12.55 8.49 -26.54
N ASP A 256 -12.28 7.95 -27.71
CA ASP A 256 -13.33 7.76 -28.73
C ASP A 256 -14.27 6.62 -28.30
N GLN A 257 -15.42 6.99 -27.77
CA GLN A 257 -16.43 6.03 -27.34
C GLN A 257 -17.07 5.25 -28.50
N ASN A 258 -16.88 5.71 -29.74
CA ASN A 258 -17.43 5.06 -30.94
C ASN A 258 -16.43 4.06 -31.57
N ASP A 259 -15.19 4.01 -31.08
CA ASP A 259 -14.22 3.00 -31.53
C ASP A 259 -14.61 1.62 -30.99
N THR A 260 -15.33 0.86 -31.81
CA THR A 260 -15.76 -0.50 -31.48
C THR A 260 -14.60 -1.48 -31.30
N ASN A 261 -13.40 -1.13 -31.78
CA ASN A 261 -12.21 -1.99 -31.66
C ASN A 261 -11.50 -1.84 -30.32
N LEU A 262 -11.76 -0.72 -29.63
CA LEU A 262 -11.08 -0.37 -28.38
C LEU A 262 -11.17 -1.47 -27.31
N LEU A 263 -12.38 -2.05 -27.16
CA LEU A 263 -12.69 -3.09 -26.18
C LEU A 263 -12.87 -4.48 -26.85
N THR A 264 -12.52 -4.62 -28.12
CA THR A 264 -12.62 -5.89 -28.83
C THR A 264 -11.36 -6.72 -28.55
N PRO A 265 -11.47 -7.87 -27.86
CA PRO A 265 -10.35 -8.76 -27.63
C PRO A 265 -9.79 -9.30 -28.95
N THR A 266 -8.47 -9.38 -29.08
CA THR A 266 -7.85 -10.10 -30.20
C THR A 266 -8.07 -11.62 -30.09
N ARG A 267 -7.76 -12.37 -31.14
CA ARG A 267 -7.93 -13.83 -31.13
C ARG A 267 -7.00 -14.54 -30.16
N GLU A 268 -5.87 -13.92 -29.83
CA GLU A 268 -4.86 -14.44 -28.90
C GLU A 268 -5.26 -14.20 -27.43
N MET A 269 -6.06 -13.16 -27.17
CA MET A 269 -6.52 -12.85 -25.83
C MET A 269 -7.44 -13.93 -25.28
N ARG A 270 -7.26 -14.25 -24.02
CA ARG A 270 -8.06 -15.26 -23.32
C ARG A 270 -8.89 -14.63 -22.24
N SER A 271 -10.14 -15.09 -22.13
CA SER A 271 -10.98 -14.74 -21.00
C SER A 271 -10.32 -15.23 -19.71
N ASN A 272 -10.12 -14.33 -18.77
CA ASN A 272 -9.42 -14.60 -17.54
C ASN A 272 -10.16 -13.97 -16.37
N SER A 273 -10.16 -14.66 -15.23
CA SER A 273 -10.47 -14.09 -13.92
C SER A 273 -9.20 -13.58 -13.21
N GLY A 274 -8.22 -13.16 -13.98
CA GLY A 274 -6.86 -12.86 -13.57
C GLY A 274 -6.69 -11.93 -12.34
N PRO A 275 -5.46 -11.64 -11.91
CA PRO A 275 -5.19 -10.86 -10.71
C PRO A 275 -5.84 -9.47 -10.79
N ILE A 276 -6.25 -8.95 -9.63
CA ILE A 276 -6.89 -7.64 -9.50
C ILE A 276 -5.89 -6.55 -9.89
N LEU A 277 -6.37 -5.47 -10.53
CA LEU A 277 -5.54 -4.31 -10.91
C LEU A 277 -5.38 -3.28 -9.81
N SER A 278 -6.14 -3.35 -8.74
CA SER A 278 -6.17 -2.35 -7.67
C SER A 278 -6.10 -3.00 -6.30
N GLY A 279 -5.65 -2.23 -5.34
CA GLY A 279 -5.57 -2.60 -3.93
C GLY A 279 -4.18 -3.00 -3.48
N THR A 280 -3.67 -2.27 -2.50
CA THR A 280 -2.42 -2.60 -1.83
C THR A 280 -2.64 -3.75 -0.87
N MET A 281 -1.83 -4.77 -0.97
CA MET A 281 -1.97 -5.95 -0.14
C MET A 281 -1.28 -5.75 1.20
N ARG A 282 -2.05 -5.79 2.28
CA ARG A 282 -1.55 -5.61 3.65
C ARG A 282 -1.95 -6.78 4.52
N PHE A 283 -0.98 -7.30 5.24
CA PHE A 283 -1.23 -8.34 6.23
C PHE A 283 -0.92 -7.83 7.64
N PRO A 284 -1.90 -7.77 8.55
CA PRO A 284 -1.62 -7.58 9.95
C PRO A 284 -1.04 -8.87 10.55
N GLN A 285 0.04 -8.75 11.30
CA GLN A 285 0.61 -9.83 12.09
C GLN A 285 0.74 -9.37 13.54
N ASN A 286 0.01 -9.99 14.45
CA ASN A 286 0.12 -9.71 15.87
C ASN A 286 1.17 -10.64 16.52
N VAL A 287 2.04 -10.08 17.32
CA VAL A 287 3.06 -10.78 18.07
C VAL A 287 2.90 -10.44 19.54
N SER A 288 2.62 -11.45 20.36
CA SER A 288 2.56 -11.27 21.81
C SER A 288 3.96 -11.12 22.39
N VAL A 289 4.17 -10.05 23.15
CA VAL A 289 5.41 -9.82 23.91
C VAL A 289 5.14 -9.94 25.40
N ALA A 290 6.20 -10.21 26.18
CA ALA A 290 6.07 -10.40 27.64
C ALA A 290 5.41 -9.19 28.33
N ALA A 291 4.65 -9.46 29.40
CA ALA A 291 3.95 -8.47 30.19
C ALA A 291 4.87 -7.33 30.65
N GLY A 292 4.46 -6.09 30.40
CA GLY A 292 5.22 -4.88 30.75
C GLY A 292 5.40 -3.88 29.60
N ALA A 293 5.22 -4.30 28.33
CA ALA A 293 5.15 -3.37 27.21
C ALA A 293 3.76 -2.76 27.16
N SER A 294 3.62 -1.52 27.58
CA SER A 294 2.30 -0.85 27.69
C SER A 294 1.74 -0.30 26.39
N VAL A 295 2.43 -0.47 25.26
CA VAL A 295 2.08 0.16 23.99
C VAL A 295 2.21 -0.83 22.84
N ILE A 296 1.27 -0.79 21.91
CA ILE A 296 1.39 -1.47 20.61
C ILE A 296 2.50 -0.76 19.83
N GLN A 297 3.55 -1.50 19.51
CA GLN A 297 4.68 -0.98 18.72
C GLN A 297 4.67 -1.67 17.36
N PRO A 298 4.21 -0.98 16.32
CA PRO A 298 4.16 -1.54 14.99
C PRO A 298 5.47 -1.37 14.22
N VAL A 299 5.70 -2.34 13.33
CA VAL A 299 6.79 -2.31 12.35
C VAL A 299 6.20 -2.68 11.00
N ILE A 300 6.50 -1.91 9.96
CA ILE A 300 6.07 -2.19 8.60
C ILE A 300 7.23 -2.78 7.82
N VAL A 301 6.97 -3.93 7.24
CA VAL A 301 7.93 -4.70 6.44
C VAL A 301 7.35 -4.91 5.05
N HIS A 302 8.12 -4.61 4.01
CA HIS A 302 7.81 -5.02 2.65
C HIS A 302 8.39 -6.41 2.41
N ALA A 303 7.57 -7.35 1.98
CA ALA A 303 7.96 -8.74 1.76
C ALA A 303 7.72 -9.16 0.30
N ILE A 304 8.70 -9.88 -0.25
CA ILE A 304 8.60 -10.58 -1.53
C ILE A 304 8.24 -12.03 -1.24
N LEU A 305 7.22 -12.54 -1.90
CA LEU A 305 6.65 -13.86 -1.67
C LEU A 305 6.85 -14.78 -2.87
N ASP A 306 7.02 -16.06 -2.62
CA ASP A 306 6.93 -17.10 -3.65
C ASP A 306 5.46 -17.42 -3.99
N LYS A 307 5.24 -18.34 -4.95
CA LYS A 307 3.90 -18.78 -5.35
C LYS A 307 3.09 -19.47 -4.23
N ASN A 308 3.74 -19.88 -3.16
CA ASN A 308 3.12 -20.57 -2.03
C ASN A 308 2.94 -19.61 -0.82
N GLY A 309 3.29 -18.33 -0.98
CA GLY A 309 3.23 -17.32 0.09
C GLY A 309 4.41 -17.36 1.06
N ARG A 310 5.48 -18.11 0.77
CA ARG A 310 6.70 -18.08 1.58
C ARG A 310 7.47 -16.81 1.28
N VAL A 311 8.03 -16.20 2.30
CA VAL A 311 8.85 -15.00 2.16
C VAL A 311 10.20 -15.39 1.54
N LEU A 312 10.50 -14.81 0.39
CA LEU A 312 11.78 -14.92 -0.32
C LEU A 312 12.76 -13.88 0.21
N ASP A 313 12.28 -12.67 0.42
CA ASP A 313 13.03 -11.57 1.00
C ASP A 313 12.10 -10.56 1.69
N ALA A 314 12.67 -9.74 2.59
CA ALA A 314 11.93 -8.74 3.32
C ALA A 314 12.81 -7.56 3.70
N GLU A 315 12.28 -6.35 3.56
CA GLU A 315 12.93 -5.08 3.87
C GLU A 315 12.08 -4.27 4.88
N LEU A 316 12.76 -3.62 5.83
CA LEU A 316 12.11 -2.69 6.75
C LEU A 316 11.65 -1.44 5.99
N VAL A 317 10.39 -1.07 6.17
CA VAL A 317 9.84 0.18 5.65
C VAL A 317 9.81 1.24 6.74
N GLU A 318 9.22 0.93 7.90
CA GLU A 318 9.11 1.88 9.01
C GLU A 318 8.98 1.13 10.35
N SER A 319 9.39 1.76 11.43
CA SER A 319 9.30 1.19 12.77
C SER A 319 9.11 2.28 13.83
N SER A 320 8.21 2.01 14.77
CA SER A 320 8.07 2.85 15.97
C SER A 320 9.20 2.60 17.00
N ASP A 321 9.89 1.47 16.90
CA ASP A 321 10.96 1.06 17.79
C ASP A 321 12.06 0.31 17.03
N ALA A 322 13.26 0.90 17.02
CA ALA A 322 14.41 0.34 16.30
C ALA A 322 14.85 -1.04 16.83
N GLN A 323 14.62 -1.33 18.10
CA GLN A 323 14.99 -2.63 18.69
C GLN A 323 14.07 -3.76 18.18
N LEU A 324 12.82 -3.44 17.90
CA LEU A 324 11.85 -4.40 17.38
C LEU A 324 11.99 -4.67 15.88
N SER A 325 12.68 -3.80 15.15
CA SER A 325 12.85 -3.90 13.69
C SER A 325 13.45 -5.24 13.27
N GLN A 326 14.53 -5.67 13.95
CA GLN A 326 15.19 -6.94 13.64
C GLN A 326 14.32 -8.14 13.98
N THR A 327 13.61 -8.07 15.10
CA THR A 327 12.67 -9.12 15.50
C THR A 327 11.54 -9.24 14.50
N ALA A 328 10.97 -8.12 14.04
CA ALA A 328 9.93 -8.10 13.03
C ALA A 328 10.40 -8.69 11.71
N LEU A 329 11.58 -8.29 11.22
CA LEU A 329 12.16 -8.84 9.99
C LEU A 329 12.39 -10.34 10.09
N ALA A 330 12.93 -10.81 11.22
CA ALA A 330 13.17 -12.25 11.43
C ALA A 330 11.84 -13.03 11.45
N LEU A 331 10.82 -12.52 12.12
CA LEU A 331 9.48 -13.12 12.17
C LEU A 331 8.84 -13.18 10.78
N VAL A 332 8.89 -12.08 10.03
CA VAL A 332 8.34 -12.03 8.67
C VAL A 332 9.05 -13.04 7.78
N LYS A 333 10.38 -13.10 7.79
CA LYS A 333 11.17 -14.05 6.98
C LYS A 333 10.89 -15.52 7.29
N GLN A 334 10.47 -15.83 8.51
CA GLN A 334 10.11 -17.19 8.92
C GLN A 334 8.63 -17.53 8.70
N SER A 335 7.81 -16.54 8.37
CA SER A 335 6.37 -16.71 8.19
C SER A 335 6.00 -17.11 6.77
N SER A 336 4.79 -17.62 6.63
CA SER A 336 4.14 -17.84 5.34
C SER A 336 2.81 -17.09 5.32
N TYR A 337 2.63 -16.27 4.30
CA TYR A 337 1.42 -15.50 4.11
C TYR A 337 0.60 -16.24 3.06
N GLY A 338 -0.42 -16.93 3.53
CA GLY A 338 -1.27 -17.77 2.71
C GLY A 338 -1.82 -17.02 1.49
N GLN A 339 -2.20 -17.78 0.48
CA GLN A 339 -2.85 -17.22 -0.69
C GLN A 339 -4.01 -16.32 -0.26
N ALA A 340 -3.94 -15.06 -0.61
CA ALA A 340 -5.09 -14.18 -0.48
C ALA A 340 -6.29 -14.87 -1.14
N GLU A 341 -7.43 -14.63 -0.55
CA GLU A 341 -8.72 -15.21 -0.87
C GLU A 341 -8.87 -15.71 -2.33
N ARG A 342 -9.28 -16.97 -2.48
CA ARG A 342 -9.71 -17.57 -3.74
C ARG A 342 -8.67 -17.80 -4.83
N GLY A 343 -7.49 -18.27 -4.48
CA GLY A 343 -6.53 -18.76 -5.47
C GLY A 343 -5.81 -17.69 -6.28
N ARG A 344 -5.75 -16.47 -5.78
CA ARG A 344 -4.98 -15.37 -6.36
C ARG A 344 -3.68 -15.22 -5.60
N PRO A 345 -2.56 -15.68 -6.15
CA PRO A 345 -1.28 -15.64 -5.46
C PRO A 345 -0.82 -14.18 -5.26
N GLN A 346 -0.51 -13.84 -4.02
CA GLN A 346 0.22 -12.62 -3.71
C GLN A 346 1.71 -12.89 -3.86
N ARG A 347 2.39 -11.96 -4.48
CA ARG A 347 3.84 -12.05 -4.68
C ARG A 347 4.60 -10.96 -3.95
N GLU A 348 3.92 -9.92 -3.53
CA GLU A 348 4.48 -8.76 -2.83
C GLU A 348 3.44 -8.25 -1.84
N ALA A 349 3.87 -7.89 -0.63
CA ALA A 349 2.97 -7.45 0.42
C ALA A 349 3.64 -6.54 1.44
N PHE A 350 2.86 -5.65 2.05
CA PHE A 350 3.24 -4.94 3.26
C PHE A 350 2.71 -5.68 4.49
N ILE A 351 3.61 -6.05 5.37
CA ILE A 351 3.31 -6.74 6.62
C ILE A 351 3.36 -5.73 7.77
N ASN A 352 2.23 -5.53 8.42
CA ASN A 352 2.16 -4.69 9.61
C ASN A 352 2.29 -5.57 10.85
N VAL A 353 3.51 -5.70 11.34
CA VAL A 353 3.82 -6.47 12.57
C VAL A 353 3.47 -5.60 13.77
N ARG A 354 2.63 -6.10 14.67
CA ARG A 354 2.20 -5.42 15.89
C ARG A 354 2.66 -6.20 17.11
N PHE A 355 3.52 -5.59 17.91
CA PHE A 355 3.92 -6.13 19.19
C PHE A 355 2.90 -5.68 20.24
N VAL A 356 2.17 -6.63 20.80
CA VAL A 356 1.11 -6.38 21.77
C VAL A 356 1.50 -6.99 23.12
N SER A 357 1.26 -6.26 24.22
CA SER A 357 1.42 -6.82 25.57
C SER A 357 0.34 -7.88 25.84
N GLN A 358 0.71 -8.94 26.51
CA GLN A 358 -0.23 -9.94 27.04
C GLN A 358 -0.89 -9.42 28.31
#